data_e7ac56f0bcbe545e198546da17df8b25
#
_entry.id   e7ac56f0bcbe545e198546da17df8b25
#
_cell.length_a   1.000
_cell.length_b   1.000
_cell.length_c   1.000
_cell.angle_alpha   90.00
_cell.angle_beta   90.00
_cell.angle_gamma   90.00
#
_symmetry.space_group_name_H-M   'P 1'
#
loop_
_entity.id
_entity.type
_entity.pdbx_description
1 polymer ?
#
loop_
_entity_poly.entity_id
_entity_poly.type
_entity_poly.pdbx_seq_one_letter_code
_entity_poly.pdbx_strand_id
1 'polypeptide(L)'
;MRSTPIRIVAQNLTAQVVEHLRHDLLSGRFAPGTRLNEVELAAEFEISRGPLREAVQCLVSEGLVEHRPNRGAIVPVPTAASVTGLFELRHALEVGVVRLACQRRSEEDLVALAELCVATPTFLAPGERMPYGLDLAF
;
A
#
# COMPACT_ATOMS: atom_id res chain seq x y z
N MET A 1 -4.84 7.49 44.32
CA MET A 1 -4.36 7.73 42.94
C MET A 1 -4.69 6.49 42.14
N ARG A 2 -5.66 6.57 41.20
CA ARG A 2 -6.02 5.45 40.34
C ARG A 2 -5.15 5.56 39.07
N SER A 3 -4.30 4.57 38.88
CA SER A 3 -3.47 4.43 37.70
C SER A 3 -4.34 4.27 36.46
N THR A 4 -4.19 5.15 35.48
CA THR A 4 -4.88 5.05 34.18
C THR A 4 -4.29 3.86 33.41
N PRO A 5 -5.09 2.89 32.94
CA PRO A 5 -4.56 1.78 32.17
C PRO A 5 -4.01 2.29 30.83
N ILE A 6 -2.77 1.97 30.55
CA ILE A 6 -2.09 2.35 29.30
C ILE A 6 -2.68 1.51 28.16
N ARG A 7 -3.40 2.14 27.23
CA ARG A 7 -4.06 1.55 26.04
C ARG A 7 -3.07 1.23 24.88
N ILE A 8 -1.82 0.93 25.16
CA ILE A 8 -0.77 0.75 24.13
C ILE A 8 -0.96 -0.54 23.30
N VAL A 9 -1.57 -1.60 23.87
CA VAL A 9 -1.70 -2.91 23.20
C VAL A 9 -2.70 -2.88 22.04
N ALA A 10 -3.78 -2.12 22.13
CA ALA A 10 -4.81 -2.06 21.09
C ALA A 10 -4.32 -1.33 19.81
N GLN A 11 -3.52 -0.27 19.95
CA GLN A 11 -2.96 0.45 18.80
C GLN A 11 -1.97 -0.40 18.00
N ASN A 12 -1.19 -1.25 18.66
CA ASN A 12 -0.26 -2.14 17.98
C ASN A 12 -0.99 -3.21 17.16
N LEU A 13 -2.11 -3.76 17.68
CA LEU A 13 -2.90 -4.78 16.97
C LEU A 13 -3.55 -4.20 15.70
N THR A 14 -4.20 -3.05 15.78
CA THR A 14 -4.80 -2.38 14.62
C THR A 14 -3.75 -2.08 13.54
N ALA A 15 -2.58 -1.58 13.93
CA ALA A 15 -1.50 -1.30 13.00
C ALA A 15 -0.99 -2.57 12.28
N GLN A 16 -0.83 -3.68 13.01
CA GLN A 16 -0.46 -4.96 12.41
C GLN A 16 -1.51 -5.46 11.42
N VAL A 17 -2.79 -5.31 11.75
CA VAL A 17 -3.90 -5.68 10.85
C VAL A 17 -3.91 -4.81 9.59
N VAL A 18 -3.67 -3.50 9.72
CA VAL A 18 -3.55 -2.59 8.57
C VAL A 18 -2.43 -3.04 7.64
N GLU A 19 -1.23 -3.31 8.18
CA GLU A 19 -0.09 -3.76 7.36
C GLU A 19 -0.37 -5.09 6.66
N HIS A 20 -0.96 -6.04 7.37
CA HIS A 20 -1.30 -7.34 6.79
C HIS A 20 -2.34 -7.23 5.67
N LEU A 21 -3.43 -6.50 5.90
CA LEU A 21 -4.45 -6.26 4.89
C LEU A 21 -3.91 -5.45 3.70
N ARG A 22 -3.05 -4.46 3.94
CA ARG A 22 -2.37 -3.71 2.87
C ARG A 22 -1.55 -4.63 1.99
N HIS A 23 -0.75 -5.50 2.60
CA HIS A 23 0.02 -6.51 1.87
C HIS A 23 -0.89 -7.42 1.04
N ASP A 24 -1.98 -7.93 1.62
CA ASP A 24 -2.94 -8.80 0.94
C ASP A 24 -3.62 -8.11 -0.27
N LEU A 25 -3.98 -6.83 -0.11
CA LEU A 25 -4.57 -6.03 -1.19
C LEU A 25 -3.57 -5.82 -2.33
N LEU A 26 -2.34 -5.43 -2.01
CA LEU A 26 -1.30 -5.12 -3.00
C LEU A 26 -0.74 -6.37 -3.67
N SER A 27 -0.66 -7.49 -2.96
CA SER A 27 -0.27 -8.79 -3.54
C SER A 27 -1.35 -9.39 -4.46
N GLY A 28 -2.57 -8.80 -4.45
CA GLY A 28 -3.69 -9.24 -5.28
C GLY A 28 -4.45 -10.44 -4.73
N ARG A 29 -4.31 -10.74 -3.44
CA ARG A 29 -5.15 -11.73 -2.76
C ARG A 29 -6.65 -11.41 -2.94
N PHE A 30 -7.00 -10.14 -2.91
CA PHE A 30 -8.34 -9.66 -3.16
C PHE A 30 -8.41 -9.00 -4.54
N ALA A 31 -9.16 -9.59 -5.46
CA ALA A 31 -9.36 -9.02 -6.80
C ALA A 31 -10.13 -7.68 -6.73
N PRO A 32 -9.91 -6.74 -7.67
CA PRO A 32 -10.72 -5.55 -7.80
C PRO A 32 -12.22 -5.88 -7.83
N GLY A 33 -13.03 -5.13 -7.09
CA GLY A 33 -14.47 -5.36 -6.93
C GLY A 33 -14.84 -6.34 -5.82
N THR A 34 -13.87 -7.04 -5.23
CA THR A 34 -14.13 -7.97 -4.11
C THR A 34 -14.62 -7.20 -2.90
N ARG A 35 -15.67 -7.71 -2.26
CA ARG A 35 -16.14 -7.22 -0.97
C ARG A 35 -15.30 -7.82 0.15
N LEU A 36 -14.79 -7.00 1.03
CA LEU A 36 -14.11 -7.43 2.24
C LEU A 36 -15.15 -7.79 3.30
N ASN A 37 -15.24 -9.06 3.65
CA ASN A 37 -16.14 -9.52 4.70
C ASN A 37 -15.47 -9.38 6.06
N GLU A 38 -15.80 -8.30 6.79
CA GLU A 38 -15.21 -8.01 8.11
C GLU A 38 -15.42 -9.13 9.13
N VAL A 39 -16.49 -9.94 9.01
CA VAL A 39 -16.76 -11.05 9.91
C VAL A 39 -15.81 -12.22 9.65
N GLU A 40 -15.64 -12.57 8.39
CA GLU A 40 -14.74 -13.66 7.97
C GLU A 40 -13.27 -13.28 8.24
N LEU A 41 -12.87 -12.05 7.92
CA LEU A 41 -11.51 -11.57 8.16
C LEU A 41 -11.19 -11.48 9.66
N ALA A 42 -12.14 -11.07 10.50
CA ALA A 42 -11.94 -11.05 11.94
C ALA A 42 -11.75 -12.47 12.51
N ALA A 43 -12.51 -13.44 11.98
CA ALA A 43 -12.37 -14.84 12.36
C ALA A 43 -11.02 -15.42 11.87
N GLU A 44 -10.62 -15.11 10.65
CA GLU A 44 -9.35 -15.56 10.06
C GLU A 44 -8.13 -15.03 10.85
N PHE A 45 -8.18 -13.76 11.26
CA PHE A 45 -7.09 -13.14 12.04
C PHE A 45 -7.18 -13.42 13.55
N GLU A 46 -8.18 -14.18 13.98
CA GLU A 46 -8.42 -14.49 15.39
C GLU A 46 -8.53 -13.24 16.29
N ILE A 47 -9.15 -12.17 15.75
CA ILE A 47 -9.34 -10.90 16.46
C ILE A 47 -10.81 -10.51 16.57
N SER A 48 -11.10 -9.57 17.46
CA SER A 48 -12.42 -8.97 17.53
C SER A 48 -12.67 -8.04 16.32
N ARG A 49 -13.94 -7.77 16.03
CA ARG A 49 -14.37 -6.94 14.88
C ARG A 49 -13.96 -5.46 14.99
N GLY A 50 -13.70 -4.96 16.22
CA GLY A 50 -13.31 -3.57 16.46
C GLY A 50 -12.00 -3.18 15.77
N PRO A 51 -10.86 -3.79 16.13
CA PRO A 51 -9.57 -3.55 15.49
C PRO A 51 -9.59 -3.75 13.96
N LEU A 52 -10.34 -4.75 13.47
CA LEU A 52 -10.46 -4.98 12.04
C LEU A 52 -11.21 -3.83 11.34
N ARG A 53 -12.30 -3.35 11.92
CA ARG A 53 -13.06 -2.22 11.36
C ARG A 53 -12.24 -0.94 11.34
N GLU A 54 -11.46 -0.68 12.40
CA GLU A 54 -10.53 0.45 12.45
C GLU A 54 -9.47 0.32 11.33
N ALA A 55 -8.90 -0.87 11.13
CA ALA A 55 -7.94 -1.13 10.07
C ALA A 55 -8.54 -0.91 8.67
N VAL A 56 -9.76 -1.39 8.42
CA VAL A 56 -10.47 -1.16 7.16
C VAL A 56 -10.71 0.34 6.94
N GLN A 57 -11.06 1.11 7.97
CA GLN A 57 -11.22 2.56 7.86
C GLN A 57 -9.90 3.28 7.52
N CYS A 58 -8.78 2.84 8.08
CA CYS A 58 -7.46 3.34 7.66
C CYS A 58 -7.21 3.10 6.17
N LEU A 59 -7.46 1.89 5.69
CA LEU A 59 -7.28 1.55 4.27
C LEU A 59 -8.25 2.29 3.34
N VAL A 60 -9.45 2.64 3.83
CA VAL A 60 -10.37 3.53 3.12
C VAL A 60 -9.79 4.94 3.01
N SER A 61 -9.21 5.48 4.08
CA SER A 61 -8.56 6.80 4.04
C SER A 61 -7.33 6.85 3.14
N GLU A 62 -6.67 5.71 2.95
CA GLU A 62 -5.54 5.56 2.00
C GLU A 62 -6.00 5.32 0.55
N GLY A 63 -7.30 5.10 0.32
CA GLY A 63 -7.84 4.83 -1.02
C GLY A 63 -7.62 3.39 -1.51
N LEU A 64 -7.08 2.50 -0.68
CA LEU A 64 -6.89 1.08 -1.01
C LEU A 64 -8.20 0.29 -0.92
N VAL A 65 -9.19 0.82 -0.22
CA VAL A 65 -10.54 0.26 -0.06
C VAL A 65 -11.55 1.39 -0.25
N GLU A 66 -12.71 1.09 -0.82
CA GLU A 66 -13.86 2.00 -0.91
C GLU A 66 -14.97 1.53 0.02
N HIS A 67 -15.63 2.45 0.71
CA HIS A 67 -16.85 2.15 1.43
C HIS A 67 -18.07 2.48 0.55
N ARG A 68 -18.85 1.46 0.14
CA ARG A 68 -20.07 1.67 -0.66
C ARG A 68 -21.32 1.48 0.19
N PRO A 69 -22.32 2.39 0.09
CA PRO A 69 -23.60 2.23 0.77
C PRO A 69 -24.22 0.86 0.46
N ASN A 70 -24.73 0.18 1.50
CA ASN A 70 -25.35 -1.14 1.44
C ASN A 70 -24.45 -2.31 0.95
N ARG A 71 -23.19 -2.03 0.59
CA ARG A 71 -22.23 -3.06 0.12
C ARG A 71 -21.02 -3.22 1.04
N GLY A 72 -20.80 -2.28 1.96
CA GLY A 72 -19.65 -2.32 2.87
C GLY A 72 -18.32 -1.94 2.21
N ALA A 73 -17.24 -2.49 2.69
CA ALA A 73 -15.89 -2.26 2.20
C ALA A 73 -15.61 -3.10 0.94
N ILE A 74 -15.13 -2.47 -0.13
CA ILE A 74 -14.90 -3.10 -1.45
C ILE A 74 -13.52 -2.67 -1.97
N VAL A 75 -12.80 -3.59 -2.59
CA VAL A 75 -11.57 -3.28 -3.32
C VAL A 75 -11.90 -2.44 -4.55
N PRO A 76 -11.31 -1.25 -4.74
CA PRO A 76 -11.61 -0.39 -5.89
C PRO A 76 -11.39 -1.10 -7.22
N VAL A 77 -12.24 -0.79 -8.19
CA VAL A 77 -12.04 -1.22 -9.58
C VAL A 77 -11.49 -0.01 -10.35
N PRO A 78 -10.22 -0.01 -10.73
CA PRO A 78 -9.65 1.11 -11.47
C PRO A 78 -10.31 1.22 -12.84
N THR A 79 -10.65 2.44 -13.25
CA THR A 79 -11.13 2.74 -14.60
C THR A 79 -9.95 3.05 -15.52
N ALA A 80 -10.09 2.87 -16.82
CA ALA A 80 -9.06 3.29 -17.78
C ALA A 80 -8.70 4.77 -17.62
N ALA A 81 -9.67 5.64 -17.39
CA ALA A 81 -9.44 7.06 -17.18
C ALA A 81 -8.64 7.33 -15.89
N SER A 82 -8.95 6.64 -14.78
CA SER A 82 -8.20 6.82 -13.53
C SER A 82 -6.76 6.31 -13.64
N VAL A 83 -6.54 5.21 -14.37
CA VAL A 83 -5.20 4.69 -14.64
C VAL A 83 -4.41 5.68 -15.51
N THR A 84 -5.00 6.17 -16.60
CA THR A 84 -4.35 7.17 -17.47
C THR A 84 -3.98 8.42 -16.68
N GLY A 85 -4.90 8.99 -15.90
CA GLY A 85 -4.62 10.18 -15.10
C GLY A 85 -3.54 9.97 -14.04
N LEU A 86 -3.46 8.76 -13.46
CA LEU A 86 -2.38 8.41 -12.54
C LEU A 86 -1.01 8.40 -13.26
N PHE A 87 -0.93 7.82 -14.45
CA PHE A 87 0.31 7.81 -15.23
C PHE A 87 0.72 9.20 -15.71
N GLU A 88 -0.23 10.05 -16.09
CA GLU A 88 0.04 11.45 -16.44
C GLU A 88 0.62 12.23 -15.24
N LEU A 89 0.03 12.05 -14.05
CA LEU A 89 0.53 12.66 -12.82
C LEU A 89 1.93 12.14 -12.47
N ARG A 90 2.14 10.83 -12.50
CA ARG A 90 3.46 10.22 -12.25
C ARG A 90 4.49 10.79 -13.22
N HIS A 91 4.20 10.82 -14.51
CA HIS A 91 5.12 11.34 -15.51
C HIS A 91 5.53 12.80 -15.21
N ALA A 92 4.57 13.65 -14.88
CA ALA A 92 4.84 15.04 -14.54
C ALA A 92 5.74 15.19 -13.32
N LEU A 93 5.49 14.39 -12.27
CA LEU A 93 6.29 14.39 -11.04
C LEU A 93 7.68 13.79 -11.26
N GLU A 94 7.77 12.63 -11.89
CA GLU A 94 9.03 11.90 -12.09
C GLU A 94 10.01 12.69 -12.96
N VAL A 95 9.56 13.33 -14.04
CA VAL A 95 10.41 14.21 -14.85
C VAL A 95 10.94 15.38 -14.01
N GLY A 96 10.11 15.97 -13.17
CA GLY A 96 10.52 17.05 -12.26
C GLY A 96 11.57 16.59 -11.25
N VAL A 97 11.33 15.44 -10.62
CA VAL A 97 12.24 14.83 -9.64
C VAL A 97 13.60 14.50 -10.28
N VAL A 98 13.60 13.83 -11.43
CA VAL A 98 14.84 13.47 -12.13
C VAL A 98 15.65 14.71 -12.50
N ARG A 99 15.02 15.79 -13.00
CA ARG A 99 15.73 17.05 -13.28
C ARG A 99 16.39 17.63 -12.04
N LEU A 100 15.69 17.65 -10.91
CA LEU A 100 16.23 18.15 -9.65
C LEU A 100 17.35 17.26 -9.12
N ALA A 101 17.20 15.95 -9.21
CA ALA A 101 18.22 14.99 -8.82
C ALA A 101 19.50 15.18 -9.65
N CYS A 102 19.39 15.31 -10.97
CA CYS A 102 20.54 15.58 -11.85
C CYS A 102 21.29 16.87 -11.49
N GLN A 103 20.60 17.89 -10.97
CA GLN A 103 21.21 19.15 -10.57
C GLN A 103 21.87 19.11 -9.20
N ARG A 104 21.40 18.24 -8.30
CA ARG A 104 21.76 18.25 -6.88
C ARG A 104 22.58 17.05 -6.44
N ARG A 105 22.69 16.01 -7.27
CA ARG A 105 23.38 14.77 -6.95
C ARG A 105 24.84 14.98 -6.61
N SER A 106 25.36 14.22 -5.68
CA SER A 106 26.79 14.02 -5.42
C SER A 106 27.36 12.87 -6.24
N GLU A 107 28.67 12.65 -6.21
CA GLU A 107 29.30 11.47 -6.79
C GLU A 107 28.96 10.20 -6.01
N GLU A 108 28.76 10.29 -4.69
CA GLU A 108 28.32 9.19 -3.86
C GLU A 108 26.90 8.71 -4.25
N ASP A 109 25.99 9.65 -4.56
CA ASP A 109 24.64 9.31 -5.04
C ASP A 109 24.69 8.54 -6.37
N LEU A 110 25.61 8.87 -7.27
CA LEU A 110 25.79 8.17 -8.54
C LEU A 110 26.29 6.73 -8.33
N VAL A 111 27.20 6.51 -7.41
CA VAL A 111 27.69 5.17 -7.06
C VAL A 111 26.55 4.34 -6.47
N ALA A 112 25.80 4.88 -5.51
CA ALA A 112 24.67 4.19 -4.91
C ALA A 112 23.58 3.83 -5.94
N LEU A 113 23.25 4.73 -6.86
CA LEU A 113 22.31 4.47 -7.95
C LEU A 113 22.80 3.38 -8.89
N ALA A 114 24.10 3.38 -9.23
CA ALA A 114 24.67 2.35 -10.08
C ALA A 114 24.60 0.96 -9.44
N GLU A 115 24.86 0.86 -8.15
CA GLU A 115 24.71 -0.40 -7.37
C GLU A 115 23.26 -0.89 -7.36
N LEU A 116 22.29 0.00 -7.13
CA LEU A 116 20.86 -0.33 -7.18
C LEU A 116 20.43 -0.82 -8.56
N CYS A 117 20.88 -0.17 -9.64
CA CYS A 117 20.60 -0.59 -11.02
C CYS A 117 21.13 -1.98 -11.33
N VAL A 118 22.28 -2.37 -10.77
CA VAL A 118 22.84 -3.73 -10.94
C VAL A 118 22.05 -4.77 -10.14
N ALA A 119 21.59 -4.39 -8.94
CA ALA A 119 20.83 -5.27 -8.07
C ALA A 119 19.37 -5.49 -8.51
N THR A 120 18.82 -4.57 -9.31
CA THR A 120 17.44 -4.64 -9.79
C THR A 120 17.34 -5.47 -11.06
N PRO A 121 16.46 -6.47 -11.13
CA PRO A 121 16.28 -7.27 -12.36
C PRO A 121 15.88 -6.37 -13.53
N THR A 122 16.60 -6.45 -14.62
CA THR A 122 16.42 -5.57 -15.79
C THR A 122 15.11 -5.83 -16.54
N PHE A 123 14.54 -7.03 -16.40
CA PHE A 123 13.27 -7.43 -17.03
C PHE A 123 12.50 -8.40 -16.15
N LEU A 124 11.22 -8.12 -15.98
CA LEU A 124 10.26 -9.09 -15.46
C LEU A 124 9.77 -9.96 -16.62
N ALA A 125 9.66 -11.26 -16.43
CA ALA A 125 9.03 -12.12 -17.42
C ALA A 125 7.54 -11.73 -17.60
N PRO A 126 6.93 -11.96 -18.78
CA PRO A 126 5.52 -11.71 -18.99
C PRO A 126 4.67 -12.42 -17.92
N GLY A 127 3.93 -11.65 -17.12
CA GLY A 127 3.10 -12.16 -16.02
C GLY A 127 3.78 -12.15 -14.64
N GLU A 128 5.08 -11.89 -14.54
CA GLU A 128 5.72 -11.60 -13.26
C GLU A 128 5.35 -10.20 -12.77
N ARG A 129 5.08 -10.11 -11.47
CA ARG A 129 4.85 -8.83 -10.79
C ARG A 129 6.16 -8.34 -10.19
N MET A 130 6.43 -7.05 -10.33
CA MET A 130 7.55 -6.44 -9.62
C MET A 130 7.38 -6.64 -8.12
N PRO A 131 8.40 -7.12 -7.40
CA PRO A 131 8.33 -7.23 -5.95
C PRO A 131 8.08 -5.85 -5.34
N TYR A 132 6.98 -5.70 -4.62
CA TYR A 132 6.52 -4.42 -4.04
C TYR A 132 7.60 -3.71 -3.20
N GLY A 133 8.51 -4.47 -2.57
CA GLY A 133 9.61 -3.91 -1.77
C GLY A 133 10.72 -3.23 -2.56
N LEU A 134 10.87 -3.51 -3.86
CA LEU A 134 11.90 -2.88 -4.70
C LEU A 134 11.49 -1.48 -5.18
N ASP A 135 10.20 -1.24 -5.38
CA ASP A 135 9.66 0.07 -5.80
C ASP A 135 9.84 1.16 -4.72
N LEU A 136 10.05 0.77 -3.46
CA LEU A 136 10.26 1.69 -2.33
C LEU A 136 11.76 1.94 -2.02
N ALA A 137 12.67 1.23 -2.69
CA ALA A 137 14.12 1.40 -2.51
C ALA A 137 14.71 2.51 -3.40
N PHE A 138 13.93 3.02 -4.36
CA PHE A 138 14.21 4.19 -5.18
C PHE A 138 13.51 5.42 -4.61
#